data_d15b341afd39c8c0c780991308f169d1
#
_entry.id   d15b341afd39c8c0c780991308f169d1
#
_cell.length_a   1.000
_cell.length_b   1.000
_cell.length_c   1.000
_cell.angle_alpha   90.00
_cell.angle_beta   90.00
_cell.angle_gamma   90.00
#
_symmetry.space_group_name_H-M   'P 1'
#
loop_
_entity.id
_entity.type
_entity.pdbx_description
1 polymer ?
#
loop_
_entity_poly.entity_id
_entity_poly.type
_entity_poly.pdbx_seq_one_letter_code
_entity_poly.pdbx_strand_id
1 'polypeptide(L)'
;MADKKAMNHNNKSVMKNKSVMKNKSEAKNKSEVKNKSEVKNKSEVKNKSEVKNKSAVKNKGEVKNKGEVKNKGVVKNKITGKKKDRETVKPMGEKITASKERQKKYAIEKTVKLATEKRTAPKTEKKKQNDMCQYAKKCGGCDYQGLSYEKQLREKQEYVRKNVGGFCRVLPIIGMENPYHYRNKVHAVFDIAKGGTVISGVYKAGTHDVVNIDSCRIEDETADAIIRDIRGLLRSFKIKTYDEDTGYGLLRHVLVRRGFHSGEVMVVLVLGSPILPSKNNFVKALRKLHPEITTVVLNVNDKKTSMVLGEKEAVIYGKGYIEDTLCGCTFRISPKSFYQVNPVQTEILYTKAIEYAGLTGKERIVDAYCGIGTIGLIAASKAKEVISVELNRDAVKDAVTNAKRNDIKNAQFYNADAGQFMVEMAEYRDDQKKNPTPASGKSGKRATPDGNVDVVFMDPPRAGSDEAFLSSVVRLAPKRVVYISCNPETLARDLKYLTKHGYEARECQPVDLFPWTKHVESVVLMQYCGK
;
A
#
# COMPACT_ATOMS: atom_id res chain seq x y z
N MET A 1 -22.19 -66.06 -1.59
CA MET A 1 -21.75 -65.96 -0.18
C MET A 1 -20.33 -65.33 -0.03
N ALA A 2 -19.76 -64.75 -1.09
CA ALA A 2 -18.39 -64.15 -1.06
C ALA A 2 -18.40 -62.63 -0.79
N ASP A 3 -19.50 -61.91 -1.01
CA ASP A 3 -19.49 -60.42 -0.94
C ASP A 3 -19.80 -59.80 0.43
N LYS A 4 -20.12 -60.58 1.44
CA LYS A 4 -20.36 -60.07 2.79
C LYS A 4 -19.14 -59.98 3.72
N LYS A 5 -18.00 -60.59 3.32
CA LYS A 5 -16.72 -60.52 4.11
C LYS A 5 -15.83 -59.34 3.78
N ALA A 6 -15.99 -58.71 2.60
CA ALA A 6 -15.16 -57.55 2.19
C ALA A 6 -15.63 -56.23 2.81
N MET A 7 -16.92 -56.08 3.16
CA MET A 7 -17.45 -54.84 3.76
C MET A 7 -17.07 -54.63 5.25
N ASN A 8 -16.74 -55.69 5.98
CA ASN A 8 -16.43 -55.59 7.41
C ASN A 8 -14.99 -55.27 7.74
N HIS A 9 -14.06 -55.37 6.76
CA HIS A 9 -12.65 -55.04 6.98
C HIS A 9 -12.35 -53.55 6.77
N ASN A 10 -13.09 -52.84 5.89
CA ASN A 10 -12.91 -51.42 5.65
C ASN A 10 -13.47 -50.53 6.77
N ASN A 11 -14.51 -50.98 7.47
CA ASN A 11 -15.06 -50.17 8.58
C ASN A 11 -14.22 -50.21 9.87
N LYS A 12 -13.38 -51.25 10.08
CA LYS A 12 -12.49 -51.32 11.24
C LYS A 12 -11.21 -50.47 11.07
N SER A 13 -10.76 -50.25 9.86
CA SER A 13 -9.59 -49.39 9.56
C SER A 13 -9.93 -47.88 9.66
N VAL A 14 -11.15 -47.49 9.25
CA VAL A 14 -11.61 -46.09 9.34
C VAL A 14 -11.89 -45.66 10.78
N MET A 15 -12.37 -46.55 11.63
CA MET A 15 -12.56 -46.24 13.06
C MET A 15 -11.26 -46.16 13.85
N LYS A 16 -10.21 -46.96 13.51
CA LYS A 16 -8.89 -46.85 14.14
C LYS A 16 -8.18 -45.55 13.78
N ASN A 17 -8.35 -45.05 12.55
CA ASN A 17 -7.72 -43.78 12.15
C ASN A 17 -8.39 -42.55 12.77
N LYS A 18 -9.68 -42.58 13.09
CA LYS A 18 -10.36 -41.47 13.81
C LYS A 18 -9.93 -41.35 15.28
N SER A 19 -9.66 -42.47 15.98
CA SER A 19 -9.18 -42.44 17.36
C SER A 19 -7.74 -41.95 17.49
N VAL A 20 -6.86 -42.27 16.53
CA VAL A 20 -5.46 -41.82 16.49
C VAL A 20 -5.34 -40.32 16.16
N MET A 21 -6.25 -39.77 15.33
CA MET A 21 -6.27 -38.31 15.09
C MET A 21 -6.80 -37.50 16.27
N LYS A 22 -7.77 -38.01 17.03
CA LYS A 22 -8.26 -37.33 18.25
C LYS A 22 -7.21 -37.24 19.34
N ASN A 23 -6.41 -38.29 19.55
CA ASN A 23 -5.34 -38.28 20.55
C ASN A 23 -4.13 -37.42 20.16
N LYS A 24 -3.90 -37.14 18.87
CA LYS A 24 -2.83 -36.20 18.44
C LYS A 24 -3.21 -34.74 18.58
N SER A 25 -4.51 -34.38 18.49
CA SER A 25 -4.97 -32.99 18.70
C SER A 25 -4.97 -32.61 20.19
N GLU A 26 -5.31 -33.53 21.09
CA GLU A 26 -5.26 -33.29 22.54
C GLU A 26 -3.83 -33.21 23.11
N ALA A 27 -2.88 -33.96 22.53
CA ALA A 27 -1.47 -33.88 22.92
C ALA A 27 -0.80 -32.55 22.47
N LYS A 28 -1.21 -31.96 21.32
CA LYS A 28 -0.71 -30.64 20.87
C LYS A 28 -1.25 -29.50 21.73
N ASN A 29 -2.50 -29.54 22.15
CA ASN A 29 -3.08 -28.49 23.00
C ASN A 29 -2.50 -28.47 24.43
N LYS A 30 -2.01 -29.61 24.95
CA LYS A 30 -1.35 -29.65 26.26
C LYS A 30 0.09 -29.12 26.25
N SER A 31 0.80 -29.21 25.13
CA SER A 31 2.15 -28.65 24.99
C SER A 31 2.16 -27.13 24.76
N GLU A 32 1.16 -26.56 24.08
CA GLU A 32 1.04 -25.12 23.87
C GLU A 32 0.62 -24.35 25.14
N VAL A 33 -0.16 -24.98 26.02
CA VAL A 33 -0.56 -24.35 27.30
C VAL A 33 0.60 -24.32 28.30
N LYS A 34 1.53 -25.28 28.27
CA LYS A 34 2.74 -25.25 29.14
C LYS A 34 3.75 -24.19 28.71
N ASN A 35 3.91 -23.93 27.40
CA ASN A 35 4.85 -22.91 26.93
C ASN A 35 4.37 -21.46 27.16
N LYS A 36 3.07 -21.20 27.34
CA LYS A 36 2.57 -19.84 27.65
C LYS A 36 2.74 -19.43 29.10
N SER A 37 2.83 -20.38 30.03
CA SER A 37 3.05 -20.09 31.47
C SER A 37 4.52 -19.82 31.79
N GLU A 38 5.48 -20.40 31.09
CA GLU A 38 6.91 -20.16 31.32
C GLU A 38 7.43 -18.83 30.73
N VAL A 39 6.76 -18.28 29.68
CA VAL A 39 7.15 -16.99 29.10
C VAL A 39 6.70 -15.80 29.94
N LYS A 40 5.64 -15.93 30.76
CA LYS A 40 5.21 -14.85 31.67
C LYS A 40 6.12 -14.65 32.90
N ASN A 41 6.81 -15.67 33.37
CA ASN A 41 7.66 -15.56 34.55
C ASN A 41 9.09 -15.05 34.26
N LYS A 42 9.52 -14.92 33.00
CA LYS A 42 10.84 -14.35 32.63
C LYS A 42 10.84 -12.86 32.37
N SER A 43 9.69 -12.22 32.20
CA SER A 43 9.60 -10.78 31.93
C SER A 43 9.54 -9.89 33.17
N GLU A 44 9.20 -10.43 34.36
CA GLU A 44 9.13 -9.65 35.61
C GLU A 44 10.46 -9.48 36.35
N VAL A 45 11.49 -10.28 36.04
CA VAL A 45 12.77 -10.23 36.72
C VAL A 45 13.76 -9.21 36.11
N LYS A 46 13.50 -8.63 34.95
CA LYS A 46 14.40 -7.65 34.26
C LYS A 46 14.12 -6.18 34.55
N ASN A 47 13.06 -5.83 35.27
CA ASN A 47 12.70 -4.41 35.51
C ASN A 47 13.12 -3.85 36.90
N LYS A 48 13.98 -4.52 37.64
CA LYS A 48 14.45 -4.01 38.96
C LYS A 48 15.91 -3.53 39.03
N SER A 49 16.67 -3.47 37.93
CA SER A 49 18.10 -3.11 37.94
C SER A 49 18.48 -1.78 37.24
N GLU A 50 17.54 -0.96 36.82
CA GLU A 50 17.86 0.32 36.14
C GLU A 50 17.37 1.59 36.87
N VAL A 51 17.40 1.60 38.19
CA VAL A 51 17.23 2.86 38.92
C VAL A 51 18.33 2.99 39.97
N LYS A 52 19.55 3.29 39.52
CA LYS A 52 20.62 3.95 40.33
C LYS A 52 21.81 4.21 39.42
N ASN A 53 21.86 5.39 38.82
CA ASN A 53 23.07 6.17 38.57
C ASN A 53 22.69 7.45 37.80
N LYS A 54 22.34 8.48 38.53
CA LYS A 54 22.48 9.87 38.14
C LYS A 54 23.06 10.62 39.30
N SER A 55 24.37 10.82 39.28
CA SER A 55 24.99 11.96 39.95
C SER A 55 26.38 12.19 39.34
N ALA A 56 26.57 13.46 39.01
CA ALA A 56 27.81 14.20 38.88
C ALA A 56 28.76 13.87 37.71
N VAL A 57 28.78 14.76 36.70
CA VAL A 57 30.02 15.48 36.38
C VAL A 57 29.64 16.86 35.82
N LYS A 58 29.92 17.92 36.57
CA LYS A 58 30.16 19.28 36.09
C LYS A 58 31.58 19.34 35.56
N ASN A 59 31.76 19.88 34.36
CA ASN A 59 33.00 20.60 34.07
C ASN A 59 32.78 21.72 33.04
N LYS A 60 33.39 22.86 33.42
CA LYS A 60 33.49 24.14 32.76
C LYS A 60 34.39 24.08 31.51
N GLY A 61 34.09 24.93 30.54
CA GLY A 61 35.00 25.25 29.45
C GLY A 61 34.47 26.43 28.64
N GLU A 62 34.80 27.66 29.09
CA GLU A 62 34.70 28.89 28.30
C GLU A 62 35.76 28.86 27.21
N VAL A 63 35.40 29.21 25.99
CA VAL A 63 36.35 29.81 25.03
C VAL A 63 35.63 30.97 24.29
N LYS A 64 36.15 32.18 24.56
CA LYS A 64 35.84 33.42 23.87
C LYS A 64 36.43 33.38 22.45
N ASN A 65 35.71 33.87 21.47
CA ASN A 65 36.34 34.57 20.36
C ASN A 65 35.46 35.73 19.84
N LYS A 66 36.10 36.90 19.91
CA LYS A 66 35.65 38.19 19.38
C LYS A 66 35.92 38.27 17.88
N GLY A 67 35.08 38.94 17.14
CA GLY A 67 35.33 39.35 15.74
C GLY A 67 34.25 40.32 15.27
N GLU A 68 34.43 41.62 15.58
CA GLU A 68 33.67 42.72 14.98
C GLU A 68 34.12 42.94 13.52
N VAL A 69 33.16 43.18 12.63
CA VAL A 69 33.38 44.02 11.45
C VAL A 69 32.14 44.88 11.22
N LYS A 70 32.39 46.21 11.41
CA LYS A 70 31.48 47.30 11.06
C LYS A 70 31.46 47.49 9.53
N ASN A 71 30.30 47.77 8.97
CA ASN A 71 30.24 48.81 7.93
C ASN A 71 28.86 49.49 7.86
N LYS A 72 28.96 50.82 7.95
CA LYS A 72 27.89 51.81 7.84
C LYS A 72 27.65 52.13 6.36
N GLY A 73 26.42 52.42 6.00
CA GLY A 73 26.09 53.08 4.74
C GLY A 73 24.65 53.58 4.74
N VAL A 74 24.49 54.82 5.22
CA VAL A 74 23.25 55.61 5.17
C VAL A 74 23.20 56.37 3.85
N VAL A 75 22.12 56.24 3.09
CA VAL A 75 21.74 57.27 2.11
C VAL A 75 20.26 57.62 2.29
N LYS A 76 20.02 58.87 2.75
CA LYS A 76 18.74 59.55 2.74
C LYS A 76 18.55 60.22 1.38
N ASN A 77 17.41 60.04 0.75
CA ASN A 77 16.93 61.04 -0.20
C ASN A 77 15.43 61.31 0.05
N LYS A 78 15.19 62.58 0.40
CA LYS A 78 13.86 63.22 0.42
C LYS A 78 13.42 63.52 -1.02
N ILE A 79 12.20 63.24 -1.39
CA ILE A 79 11.46 64.01 -2.39
C ILE A 79 10.00 64.16 -1.95
N THR A 80 9.55 65.39 -2.09
CA THR A 80 8.31 66.04 -1.70
C THR A 80 7.07 65.59 -2.47
N GLY A 81 5.94 65.71 -1.86
CA GLY A 81 4.62 65.23 -2.19
C GLY A 81 3.93 65.79 -3.44
N LYS A 82 2.83 65.11 -3.77
CA LYS A 82 1.55 65.69 -4.25
C LYS A 82 0.46 64.68 -4.03
N LYS A 83 -0.64 65.12 -3.42
CA LYS A 83 -1.92 64.44 -3.26
C LYS A 83 -2.56 64.21 -4.61
N LYS A 84 -3.08 62.99 -4.89
CA LYS A 84 -4.30 62.80 -5.69
C LYS A 84 -4.90 61.41 -5.40
N ASP A 85 -6.15 61.45 -5.08
CA ASP A 85 -7.26 60.52 -5.27
C ASP A 85 -7.16 59.05 -4.90
N ARG A 86 -8.01 58.67 -3.97
CA ARG A 86 -8.36 57.34 -3.53
C ARG A 86 -9.11 56.60 -4.63
N GLU A 87 -8.49 55.61 -5.25
CA GLU A 87 -9.19 54.48 -5.86
C GLU A 87 -8.93 53.21 -5.03
N THR A 88 -10.02 52.54 -4.67
CA THR A 88 -10.03 51.32 -3.88
C THR A 88 -9.49 50.14 -4.71
N VAL A 89 -8.29 49.67 -4.40
CA VAL A 89 -7.70 48.47 -4.99
C VAL A 89 -8.22 47.26 -4.20
N LYS A 90 -9.04 46.43 -4.85
CA LYS A 90 -9.41 45.10 -4.37
C LYS A 90 -8.19 44.17 -4.38
N PRO A 91 -8.03 43.24 -3.41
CA PRO A 91 -6.82 42.42 -3.29
C PRO A 91 -6.70 41.42 -4.44
N MET A 92 -5.54 41.41 -5.05
CA MET A 92 -5.14 40.57 -6.21
C MET A 92 -4.98 39.07 -5.90
N GLY A 93 -5.31 38.63 -4.69
CA GLY A 93 -5.15 37.24 -4.23
C GLY A 93 -6.18 36.23 -4.77
N GLU A 94 -7.41 36.70 -5.03
CA GLU A 94 -8.52 35.80 -5.42
C GLU A 94 -8.49 35.34 -6.89
N LYS A 95 -7.82 36.09 -7.78
CA LYS A 95 -7.76 35.71 -9.22
C LYS A 95 -6.73 34.62 -9.52
N ILE A 96 -5.71 34.44 -8.68
CA ILE A 96 -4.65 33.44 -8.88
C ILE A 96 -5.10 32.05 -8.42
N THR A 97 -5.90 31.97 -7.36
CA THR A 97 -6.47 30.70 -6.88
C THR A 97 -7.52 30.14 -7.82
N ALA A 98 -8.43 30.96 -8.32
CA ALA A 98 -9.48 30.55 -9.28
C ALA A 98 -8.90 30.10 -10.64
N SER A 99 -7.79 30.68 -11.07
CA SER A 99 -7.11 30.27 -12.32
C SER A 99 -6.43 28.88 -12.18
N LYS A 100 -5.79 28.61 -11.04
CA LYS A 100 -5.17 27.29 -10.78
C LYS A 100 -6.21 26.18 -10.57
N GLU A 101 -7.33 26.47 -9.96
CA GLU A 101 -8.44 25.53 -9.82
C GLU A 101 -9.13 25.24 -11.16
N ARG A 102 -9.34 26.24 -12.01
CA ARG A 102 -9.85 26.04 -13.38
C ARG A 102 -8.91 25.21 -14.23
N GLN A 103 -7.60 25.40 -14.14
CA GLN A 103 -6.61 24.58 -14.86
C GLN A 103 -6.57 23.14 -14.35
N LYS A 104 -6.67 22.91 -13.02
CA LYS A 104 -6.78 21.57 -12.45
C LYS A 104 -8.08 20.87 -12.88
N LYS A 105 -9.22 21.57 -12.84
CA LYS A 105 -10.51 21.02 -13.26
C LYS A 105 -10.52 20.67 -14.76
N TYR A 106 -9.93 21.51 -15.58
CA TYR A 106 -9.80 21.29 -17.04
C TYR A 106 -8.88 20.11 -17.37
N ALA A 107 -7.80 19.91 -16.62
CA ALA A 107 -6.91 18.75 -16.78
C ALA A 107 -7.61 17.43 -16.42
N ILE A 108 -8.38 17.41 -15.33
CA ILE A 108 -9.16 16.23 -14.91
C ILE A 108 -10.29 15.93 -15.89
N GLU A 109 -11.05 16.95 -16.33
CA GLU A 109 -12.12 16.79 -17.34
C GLU A 109 -11.56 16.35 -18.69
N LYS A 110 -10.37 16.82 -19.07
CA LYS A 110 -9.72 16.42 -20.32
C LYS A 110 -9.25 14.97 -20.27
N THR A 111 -8.75 14.50 -19.14
CA THR A 111 -8.33 13.10 -18.96
C THR A 111 -9.54 12.15 -18.98
N VAL A 112 -10.65 12.53 -18.32
CA VAL A 112 -11.90 11.76 -18.33
C VAL A 112 -12.58 11.81 -19.71
N LYS A 113 -12.61 12.96 -20.39
CA LYS A 113 -13.14 13.08 -21.75
C LYS A 113 -12.32 12.29 -22.78
N LEU A 114 -10.99 12.33 -22.72
CA LEU A 114 -10.12 11.52 -23.58
C LEU A 114 -10.34 10.01 -23.40
N ALA A 115 -10.68 9.57 -22.18
CA ALA A 115 -11.04 8.19 -21.92
C ALA A 115 -12.45 7.80 -22.44
N THR A 116 -13.36 8.76 -22.58
CA THR A 116 -14.74 8.52 -23.03
C THR A 116 -14.96 8.76 -24.53
N GLU A 117 -14.24 9.68 -25.16
CA GLU A 117 -14.48 10.07 -26.57
C GLU A 117 -13.72 9.24 -27.63
N LYS A 118 -12.70 8.44 -27.23
CA LYS A 118 -12.00 7.55 -28.18
C LYS A 118 -12.53 6.12 -28.18
N ARG A 119 -13.83 5.93 -28.37
CA ARG A 119 -14.44 4.61 -28.63
C ARG A 119 -14.52 4.24 -30.11
N THR A 120 -13.61 4.73 -30.96
CA THR A 120 -13.39 4.16 -32.29
C THR A 120 -12.12 3.34 -32.26
N ALA A 121 -12.29 2.01 -32.27
CA ALA A 121 -11.18 1.08 -32.31
C ALA A 121 -10.24 1.39 -33.49
N PRO A 122 -8.93 1.50 -33.29
CA PRO A 122 -8.00 1.54 -34.41
C PRO A 122 -8.05 0.16 -35.09
N LYS A 123 -8.20 0.15 -36.42
CA LYS A 123 -7.97 -1.04 -37.26
C LYS A 123 -6.47 -1.36 -37.18
N THR A 124 -6.06 -2.15 -36.19
CA THR A 124 -4.70 -2.67 -36.11
C THR A 124 -4.58 -3.84 -37.08
N GLU A 125 -3.66 -3.71 -38.02
CA GLU A 125 -3.22 -4.79 -38.90
C GLU A 125 -2.85 -6.04 -38.07
N LYS A 126 -3.40 -7.17 -38.51
CA LYS A 126 -3.15 -8.51 -37.92
C LYS A 126 -1.71 -8.95 -38.20
N LYS A 127 -0.72 -8.48 -37.44
CA LYS A 127 0.50 -9.23 -37.21
C LYS A 127 0.16 -10.30 -36.18
N LYS A 128 0.09 -11.57 -36.62
CA LYS A 128 0.13 -12.75 -35.75
C LYS A 128 1.50 -12.77 -35.06
N GLN A 129 1.68 -11.95 -34.05
CA GLN A 129 2.81 -12.05 -33.16
C GLN A 129 2.42 -13.05 -32.07
N ASN A 130 3.26 -14.06 -31.89
CA ASN A 130 3.12 -15.05 -30.82
C ASN A 130 3.27 -14.29 -29.49
N ASP A 131 2.16 -13.89 -28.89
CA ASP A 131 2.10 -12.93 -27.76
C ASP A 131 2.48 -13.56 -26.43
N MET A 132 3.12 -14.72 -26.49
CA MET A 132 3.61 -15.44 -25.30
C MET A 132 4.93 -14.86 -24.79
N CYS A 133 4.99 -14.56 -23.48
CA CYS A 133 6.22 -14.20 -22.81
C CYS A 133 7.23 -15.36 -22.89
N GLN A 134 8.49 -15.07 -23.17
CA GLN A 134 9.56 -16.10 -23.24
C GLN A 134 9.73 -16.91 -21.95
N TYR A 135 9.34 -16.34 -20.80
CA TYR A 135 9.42 -16.98 -19.49
C TYR A 135 8.12 -17.68 -19.08
N ALA A 136 7.05 -17.62 -19.87
CA ALA A 136 5.70 -18.07 -19.50
C ALA A 136 5.62 -19.48 -18.93
N LYS A 137 6.44 -20.41 -19.47
CA LYS A 137 6.47 -21.83 -19.03
C LYS A 137 7.14 -22.04 -17.66
N LYS A 138 7.87 -21.06 -17.14
CA LYS A 138 8.70 -21.19 -15.93
C LYS A 138 8.35 -20.20 -14.85
N CYS A 139 8.03 -18.94 -15.22
CA CYS A 139 7.90 -17.82 -14.30
C CYS A 139 6.64 -17.90 -13.43
N GLY A 140 5.48 -18.26 -13.95
CA GLY A 140 4.24 -18.30 -13.16
C GLY A 140 3.70 -16.93 -12.69
N GLY A 141 4.32 -15.81 -13.09
CA GLY A 141 3.90 -14.47 -12.68
C GLY A 141 2.67 -13.91 -13.41
N CYS A 142 2.27 -14.55 -14.52
CA CYS A 142 1.13 -14.17 -15.35
C CYS A 142 0.24 -15.38 -15.63
N ASP A 143 -1.07 -15.24 -15.39
CA ASP A 143 -2.05 -16.31 -15.58
C ASP A 143 -2.55 -16.38 -17.04
N TYR A 144 -2.57 -15.25 -17.76
CA TYR A 144 -3.22 -15.10 -19.07
C TYR A 144 -2.25 -15.07 -20.25
N GLN A 145 -1.22 -15.89 -20.19
CA GLN A 145 -0.27 -16.03 -21.30
C GLN A 145 -0.94 -16.61 -22.56
N GLY A 146 -0.71 -15.94 -23.71
CA GLY A 146 -1.28 -16.36 -24.99
C GLY A 146 -2.75 -15.96 -25.22
N LEU A 147 -3.41 -15.29 -24.29
CA LEU A 147 -4.72 -14.68 -24.50
C LEU A 147 -4.57 -13.24 -24.98
N SER A 148 -5.46 -12.81 -25.91
CA SER A 148 -5.55 -11.38 -26.23
C SER A 148 -6.02 -10.59 -25.03
N TYR A 149 -5.64 -9.31 -24.94
CA TYR A 149 -6.00 -8.46 -23.81
C TYR A 149 -7.52 -8.29 -23.66
N GLU A 150 -8.24 -8.16 -24.78
CA GLU A 150 -9.72 -8.09 -24.80
C GLU A 150 -10.36 -9.38 -24.24
N LYS A 151 -9.75 -10.54 -24.49
CA LYS A 151 -10.23 -11.82 -23.92
C LYS A 151 -10.00 -11.86 -22.42
N GLN A 152 -8.84 -11.40 -21.93
CA GLN A 152 -8.56 -11.28 -20.49
C GLN A 152 -9.60 -10.37 -19.80
N LEU A 153 -9.90 -9.21 -20.40
CA LEU A 153 -10.90 -8.29 -19.87
C LEU A 153 -12.30 -8.94 -19.80
N ARG A 154 -12.69 -9.72 -20.81
CA ARG A 154 -13.97 -10.44 -20.81
C ARG A 154 -14.01 -11.49 -19.68
N GLU A 155 -12.95 -12.25 -19.47
CA GLU A 155 -12.90 -13.25 -18.41
C GLU A 155 -12.98 -12.59 -17.02
N LYS A 156 -12.25 -11.50 -16.79
CA LYS A 156 -12.31 -10.72 -15.56
C LYS A 156 -13.70 -10.10 -15.33
N GLN A 157 -14.30 -9.53 -16.36
CA GLN A 157 -15.66 -9.01 -16.32
C GLN A 157 -16.66 -10.07 -15.91
N GLU A 158 -16.56 -11.26 -16.50
CA GLU A 158 -17.49 -12.34 -16.21
C GLU A 158 -17.25 -12.91 -14.79
N TYR A 159 -16.00 -12.99 -14.35
CA TYR A 159 -15.68 -13.37 -12.97
C TYR A 159 -16.30 -12.42 -11.93
N VAL A 160 -16.20 -11.10 -12.15
CA VAL A 160 -16.85 -10.12 -11.26
C VAL A 160 -18.37 -10.25 -11.36
N ARG A 161 -18.95 -10.35 -12.57
CA ARG A 161 -20.39 -10.46 -12.77
C ARG A 161 -20.97 -11.71 -12.07
N LYS A 162 -20.30 -12.85 -12.18
CA LYS A 162 -20.69 -14.11 -11.52
C LYS A 162 -20.79 -13.97 -10.00
N ASN A 163 -19.85 -13.27 -9.38
CA ASN A 163 -19.82 -13.14 -7.93
C ASN A 163 -20.68 -11.99 -7.40
N VAL A 164 -20.67 -10.83 -8.06
CA VAL A 164 -21.23 -9.57 -7.55
C VAL A 164 -22.55 -9.20 -8.23
N GLY A 165 -22.82 -9.71 -9.43
CA GLY A 165 -23.97 -9.34 -10.26
C GLY A 165 -25.34 -9.63 -9.64
N GLY A 166 -25.42 -10.53 -8.65
CA GLY A 166 -26.65 -10.78 -7.88
C GLY A 166 -26.97 -9.70 -6.83
N PHE A 167 -26.01 -8.79 -6.53
CA PHE A 167 -26.19 -7.72 -5.54
C PHE A 167 -26.40 -6.35 -6.19
N CYS A 168 -25.72 -6.09 -7.31
CA CYS A 168 -25.78 -4.78 -7.98
C CYS A 168 -25.47 -4.88 -9.47
N ARG A 169 -25.72 -3.77 -10.18
CA ARG A 169 -25.29 -3.59 -11.57
C ARG A 169 -23.77 -3.58 -11.66
N VAL A 170 -23.20 -4.51 -12.43
CA VAL A 170 -21.77 -4.55 -12.74
C VAL A 170 -21.53 -3.80 -14.06
N LEU A 171 -20.79 -2.70 -14.00
CA LEU A 171 -20.41 -1.90 -15.15
C LEU A 171 -19.37 -2.62 -16.02
N PRO A 172 -19.18 -2.21 -17.27
CA PRO A 172 -18.08 -2.70 -18.10
C PRO A 172 -16.73 -2.45 -17.41
N ILE A 173 -15.85 -3.46 -17.44
CA ILE A 173 -14.51 -3.35 -16.86
C ILE A 173 -13.70 -2.26 -17.56
N ILE A 174 -12.99 -1.45 -16.77
CA ILE A 174 -12.05 -0.47 -17.31
C ILE A 174 -10.69 -1.15 -17.47
N GLY A 175 -10.30 -1.37 -18.74
CA GLY A 175 -9.00 -1.89 -19.11
C GLY A 175 -7.93 -0.81 -19.17
N MET A 176 -6.67 -1.23 -19.31
CA MET A 176 -5.52 -0.35 -19.49
C MET A 176 -5.23 -0.13 -20.98
N GLU A 177 -4.92 1.09 -21.39
CA GLU A 177 -4.60 1.40 -22.80
C GLU A 177 -3.31 0.70 -23.25
N ASN A 178 -2.26 0.78 -22.42
CA ASN A 178 -1.01 0.03 -22.60
C ASN A 178 -0.80 -0.94 -21.42
N PRO A 179 -1.16 -2.23 -21.55
CA PRO A 179 -1.11 -3.20 -20.44
C PRO A 179 0.29 -3.77 -20.19
N TYR A 180 1.35 -3.06 -20.53
CA TYR A 180 2.73 -3.48 -20.37
C TYR A 180 3.49 -2.51 -19.46
N HIS A 181 4.57 -3.01 -18.82
CA HIS A 181 5.54 -2.25 -18.03
C HIS A 181 4.92 -1.34 -16.94
N TYR A 182 3.75 -1.74 -16.44
CA TYR A 182 2.97 -0.95 -15.49
C TYR A 182 3.41 -1.07 -14.04
N ARG A 183 4.17 -2.17 -13.70
CA ARG A 183 4.55 -2.44 -12.31
C ARG A 183 5.71 -1.55 -11.88
N ASN A 184 5.41 -0.54 -11.08
CA ASN A 184 6.37 0.41 -10.53
C ASN A 184 7.17 -0.13 -9.33
N LYS A 185 6.88 -1.34 -8.87
CA LYS A 185 7.59 -2.07 -7.81
C LYS A 185 7.99 -3.43 -8.32
N VAL A 186 9.28 -3.63 -8.47
CA VAL A 186 9.88 -4.87 -8.97
C VAL A 186 10.72 -5.50 -7.87
N HIS A 187 10.64 -6.81 -7.76
CA HIS A 187 11.37 -7.59 -6.78
C HIS A 187 12.06 -8.77 -7.46
N ALA A 188 13.38 -8.85 -7.32
CA ALA A 188 14.18 -9.95 -7.86
C ALA A 188 14.92 -10.71 -6.75
N VAL A 189 14.94 -12.01 -6.88
CA VAL A 189 15.79 -12.94 -6.13
C VAL A 189 17.11 -13.10 -6.88
N PHE A 190 18.19 -13.31 -6.15
CA PHE A 190 19.52 -13.56 -6.73
C PHE A 190 20.04 -14.94 -6.35
N ASP A 191 20.60 -15.66 -7.32
CA ASP A 191 21.08 -17.03 -7.14
C ASP A 191 22.27 -17.33 -8.06
N ILE A 192 22.85 -18.52 -7.95
CA ILE A 192 23.92 -19.03 -8.81
C ILE A 192 23.40 -20.23 -9.60
N ALA A 193 23.34 -20.10 -10.93
CA ALA A 193 22.99 -21.21 -11.81
C ALA A 193 24.05 -22.30 -11.80
N LYS A 194 23.68 -23.51 -12.25
CA LYS A 194 24.62 -24.61 -12.56
C LYS A 194 25.69 -24.08 -13.50
N GLY A 195 26.95 -24.08 -13.08
CA GLY A 195 28.07 -23.49 -13.84
C GLY A 195 28.60 -22.18 -13.29
N GLY A 196 28.11 -21.71 -12.15
CA GLY A 196 28.68 -20.58 -11.39
C GLY A 196 28.29 -19.19 -11.88
N THR A 197 27.34 -19.09 -12.83
CA THR A 197 26.84 -17.82 -13.34
C THR A 197 25.78 -17.25 -12.38
N VAL A 198 25.93 -15.99 -11.99
CA VAL A 198 24.89 -15.29 -11.20
C VAL A 198 23.66 -15.05 -12.06
N ILE A 199 22.50 -15.41 -11.54
CA ILE A 199 21.18 -15.18 -12.14
C ILE A 199 20.32 -14.33 -11.20
N SER A 200 19.30 -13.66 -11.75
CA SER A 200 18.31 -12.94 -10.97
C SER A 200 16.94 -13.00 -11.63
N GLY A 201 15.89 -12.98 -10.84
CA GLY A 201 14.52 -13.02 -11.32
C GLY A 201 13.54 -13.42 -10.23
N VAL A 202 12.65 -14.36 -10.52
CA VAL A 202 11.62 -14.81 -9.57
C VAL A 202 11.75 -16.31 -9.30
N TYR A 203 11.27 -16.77 -8.17
CA TYR A 203 11.16 -18.19 -7.89
C TYR A 203 10.15 -18.84 -8.85
N LYS A 204 10.49 -20.02 -9.35
CA LYS A 204 9.53 -20.91 -9.98
C LYS A 204 8.50 -21.32 -8.93
N ALA A 205 7.23 -21.34 -9.30
CA ALA A 205 6.14 -21.65 -8.38
C ALA A 205 6.38 -22.93 -7.58
N GLY A 206 6.30 -22.83 -6.25
CA GLY A 206 6.46 -23.96 -5.32
C GLY A 206 7.89 -24.46 -5.13
N THR A 207 8.91 -23.72 -5.59
CA THR A 207 10.33 -24.10 -5.47
C THR A 207 11.19 -22.89 -5.05
N HIS A 208 12.48 -23.15 -4.72
CA HIS A 208 13.51 -22.12 -4.59
C HIS A 208 14.33 -21.95 -5.88
N ASP A 209 14.00 -22.67 -6.97
CA ASP A 209 14.66 -22.47 -8.25
C ASP A 209 14.39 -21.08 -8.81
N VAL A 210 15.42 -20.33 -9.14
CA VAL A 210 15.29 -18.98 -9.72
C VAL A 210 15.18 -19.05 -11.23
N VAL A 211 14.12 -18.46 -11.78
CA VAL A 211 13.98 -18.21 -13.21
C VAL A 211 14.75 -16.94 -13.55
N ASN A 212 15.82 -17.05 -14.34
CA ASN A 212 16.58 -15.88 -14.78
C ASN A 212 15.74 -15.01 -15.71
N ILE A 213 15.51 -13.74 -15.32
CA ILE A 213 14.72 -12.76 -16.05
C ILE A 213 15.61 -11.56 -16.36
N ASP A 214 15.74 -11.22 -17.64
CA ASP A 214 16.48 -10.06 -18.10
C ASP A 214 15.57 -8.87 -18.43
N SER A 215 14.33 -9.18 -18.80
CA SER A 215 13.28 -8.18 -19.09
C SER A 215 11.91 -8.82 -18.92
N CYS A 216 11.04 -8.18 -18.18
CA CYS A 216 9.68 -8.62 -17.92
C CYS A 216 8.66 -7.72 -18.65
N ARG A 217 7.64 -8.32 -19.24
CA ARG A 217 6.62 -7.57 -20.02
C ARG A 217 5.71 -6.68 -19.15
N ILE A 218 5.62 -6.95 -17.86
CA ILE A 218 4.74 -6.20 -16.94
C ILE A 218 5.51 -5.32 -15.93
N GLU A 219 6.80 -5.60 -15.71
CA GLU A 219 7.64 -4.84 -14.80
C GLU A 219 8.21 -3.59 -15.48
N ASP A 220 8.52 -2.56 -14.70
CA ASP A 220 9.15 -1.34 -15.17
C ASP A 220 10.52 -1.63 -15.81
N GLU A 221 10.75 -1.16 -17.02
CA GLU A 221 11.96 -1.44 -17.79
C GLU A 221 13.23 -0.90 -17.15
N THR A 222 13.13 0.24 -16.45
CA THR A 222 14.26 0.82 -15.69
C THR A 222 14.61 -0.08 -14.51
N ALA A 223 13.61 -0.62 -13.83
CA ALA A 223 13.83 -1.55 -12.72
C ALA A 223 14.50 -2.85 -13.19
N ASP A 224 14.06 -3.41 -14.32
CA ASP A 224 14.69 -4.59 -14.94
C ASP A 224 16.16 -4.32 -15.30
N ALA A 225 16.46 -3.16 -15.89
CA ALA A 225 17.81 -2.75 -16.24
C ALA A 225 18.71 -2.63 -14.99
N ILE A 226 18.22 -1.98 -13.94
CA ILE A 226 18.94 -1.83 -12.66
C ILE A 226 19.25 -3.20 -12.05
N ILE A 227 18.27 -4.12 -12.01
CA ILE A 227 18.45 -5.48 -11.45
C ILE A 227 19.50 -6.24 -12.25
N ARG A 228 19.45 -6.18 -13.59
CA ARG A 228 20.43 -6.82 -14.48
C ARG A 228 21.83 -6.28 -14.25
N ASP A 229 21.98 -4.96 -14.09
CA ASP A 229 23.29 -4.33 -13.90
C ASP A 229 23.83 -4.56 -12.50
N ILE A 230 22.99 -4.61 -11.46
CA ILE A 230 23.39 -5.09 -10.13
C ILE A 230 23.95 -6.51 -10.23
N ARG A 231 23.27 -7.42 -10.95
CA ARG A 231 23.76 -8.78 -11.20
C ARG A 231 25.16 -8.79 -11.80
N GLY A 232 25.42 -7.91 -12.79
CA GLY A 232 26.74 -7.75 -13.42
C GLY A 232 27.83 -7.23 -12.47
N LEU A 233 27.46 -6.37 -11.51
CA LEU A 233 28.41 -5.79 -10.56
C LEU A 233 28.84 -6.76 -9.44
N LEU A 234 28.04 -7.78 -9.09
CA LEU A 234 28.28 -8.61 -7.90
C LEU A 234 29.66 -9.26 -7.89
N ARG A 235 30.12 -9.78 -9.04
CA ARG A 235 31.43 -10.42 -9.16
C ARG A 235 32.58 -9.43 -8.86
N SER A 236 32.50 -8.23 -9.42
CA SER A 236 33.55 -7.19 -9.28
C SER A 236 33.67 -6.71 -7.83
N PHE A 237 32.57 -6.71 -7.09
CA PHE A 237 32.53 -6.31 -5.69
C PHE A 237 32.64 -7.47 -4.71
N LYS A 238 32.87 -8.72 -5.19
CA LYS A 238 32.95 -9.93 -4.38
C LYS A 238 31.71 -10.16 -3.50
N ILE A 239 30.53 -9.76 -3.97
CA ILE A 239 29.26 -9.95 -3.28
C ILE A 239 28.70 -11.31 -3.73
N LYS A 240 28.53 -12.23 -2.76
CA LYS A 240 27.93 -13.53 -3.01
C LYS A 240 26.41 -13.43 -2.91
N THR A 241 25.68 -14.14 -3.77
CA THR A 241 24.24 -14.35 -3.61
C THR A 241 23.98 -15.21 -2.38
N TYR A 242 22.83 -14.96 -1.73
CA TYR A 242 22.40 -15.75 -0.56
C TYR A 242 21.69 -17.01 -1.03
N ASP A 243 22.05 -18.13 -0.44
CA ASP A 243 21.44 -19.42 -0.66
C ASP A 243 20.48 -19.71 0.52
N GLU A 244 19.19 -19.81 0.21
CA GLU A 244 18.13 -19.99 1.22
C GLU A 244 18.18 -21.35 1.92
N ASP A 245 18.74 -22.38 1.27
CA ASP A 245 18.84 -23.74 1.81
C ASP A 245 19.99 -23.82 2.81
N THR A 246 21.16 -23.32 2.45
CA THR A 246 22.37 -23.38 3.26
C THR A 246 22.51 -22.20 4.24
N GLY A 247 21.90 -21.06 3.93
CA GLY A 247 22.04 -19.81 4.69
C GLY A 247 23.36 -19.08 4.43
N TYR A 248 24.13 -19.49 3.41
CA TYR A 248 25.38 -18.83 3.03
C TYR A 248 25.17 -17.76 1.97
N GLY A 249 26.02 -16.73 2.01
CA GLY A 249 25.98 -15.62 1.08
C GLY A 249 25.49 -14.32 1.71
N LEU A 250 25.27 -13.31 0.88
CA LEU A 250 24.96 -11.97 1.36
C LEU A 250 23.69 -11.40 0.73
N LEU A 251 23.67 -11.25 -0.60
CA LEU A 251 22.55 -10.60 -1.31
C LEU A 251 21.42 -11.61 -1.54
N ARG A 252 20.29 -11.38 -0.87
CA ARG A 252 19.07 -12.19 -1.01
C ARG A 252 18.19 -11.68 -2.13
N HIS A 253 17.80 -10.41 -2.02
CA HIS A 253 16.85 -9.79 -2.94
C HIS A 253 17.27 -8.38 -3.29
N VAL A 254 16.79 -7.91 -4.42
CA VAL A 254 16.77 -6.50 -4.79
C VAL A 254 15.33 -6.08 -5.03
N LEU A 255 14.90 -5.01 -4.36
CA LEU A 255 13.64 -4.37 -4.60
C LEU A 255 13.92 -3.02 -5.27
N VAL A 256 13.29 -2.77 -6.42
CA VAL A 256 13.31 -1.47 -7.09
C VAL A 256 11.91 -0.88 -7.05
N ARG A 257 11.80 0.38 -6.65
CA ARG A 257 10.56 1.16 -6.75
C ARG A 257 10.83 2.39 -7.60
N ARG A 258 9.93 2.68 -8.52
CA ARG A 258 9.97 3.88 -9.34
C ARG A 258 8.72 4.72 -9.15
N GLY A 259 8.88 6.02 -8.91
CA GLY A 259 7.79 6.97 -8.97
C GLY A 259 7.39 7.18 -10.42
N PHE A 260 6.12 6.96 -10.73
CA PHE A 260 5.61 7.02 -12.11
C PHE A 260 5.64 8.45 -12.67
N HIS A 261 5.15 9.40 -11.88
CA HIS A 261 5.13 10.81 -12.27
C HIS A 261 6.43 11.55 -11.93
N SER A 262 7.10 11.18 -10.85
CA SER A 262 8.34 11.84 -10.41
C SER A 262 9.58 11.33 -11.13
N GLY A 263 9.57 10.09 -11.61
CA GLY A 263 10.75 9.41 -12.14
C GLY A 263 11.79 9.02 -11.07
N GLU A 264 11.56 9.32 -9.79
CA GLU A 264 12.48 8.95 -8.71
C GLU A 264 12.59 7.42 -8.57
N VAL A 265 13.83 6.94 -8.36
CA VAL A 265 14.11 5.51 -8.25
C VAL A 265 14.73 5.20 -6.89
N MET A 266 14.14 4.24 -6.18
CA MET A 266 14.66 3.66 -4.96
C MET A 266 15.12 2.23 -5.20
N VAL A 267 16.35 1.91 -4.81
CA VAL A 267 16.90 0.56 -4.80
C VAL A 267 17.05 0.10 -3.35
N VAL A 268 16.47 -1.04 -3.01
CA VAL A 268 16.62 -1.69 -1.72
C VAL A 268 17.40 -2.98 -1.90
N LEU A 269 18.59 -3.07 -1.31
CA LEU A 269 19.42 -4.26 -1.29
C LEU A 269 19.09 -5.04 -0.02
N VAL A 270 18.50 -6.22 -0.16
CA VAL A 270 18.15 -7.09 0.96
C VAL A 270 19.28 -8.07 1.21
N LEU A 271 19.87 -7.98 2.37
CA LEU A 271 21.07 -8.72 2.73
C LEU A 271 20.80 -9.70 3.88
N GLY A 272 21.46 -10.84 3.89
CA GLY A 272 21.49 -11.78 5.01
C GLY A 272 22.29 -11.28 6.22
N SER A 273 23.11 -10.22 6.07
CA SER A 273 23.88 -9.58 7.14
C SER A 273 24.02 -8.08 6.90
N PRO A 274 24.34 -7.26 7.92
CA PRO A 274 24.30 -5.79 7.81
C PRO A 274 25.49 -5.17 7.05
N ILE A 275 26.48 -5.97 6.65
CA ILE A 275 27.73 -5.44 6.07
C ILE A 275 27.76 -5.69 4.57
N LEU A 276 27.65 -4.61 3.79
CA LEU A 276 27.91 -4.63 2.33
C LEU A 276 29.37 -4.28 2.07
N PRO A 277 30.18 -5.18 1.48
CA PRO A 277 31.56 -4.88 1.11
C PRO A 277 31.64 -3.70 0.13
N SER A 278 32.59 -2.79 0.37
CA SER A 278 32.83 -1.62 -0.49
C SER A 278 31.58 -0.81 -0.85
N LYS A 279 30.64 -0.69 0.08
CA LYS A 279 29.30 -0.10 -0.16
C LYS A 279 29.31 1.21 -0.94
N ASN A 280 30.23 2.13 -0.61
CA ASN A 280 30.30 3.44 -1.26
C ASN A 280 30.73 3.33 -2.73
N ASN A 281 31.69 2.46 -3.03
CA ASN A 281 32.15 2.21 -4.40
C ASN A 281 31.07 1.44 -5.19
N PHE A 282 30.36 0.50 -4.56
CA PHE A 282 29.24 -0.18 -5.19
C PHE A 282 28.14 0.79 -5.60
N VAL A 283 27.71 1.66 -4.68
CA VAL A 283 26.70 2.70 -4.97
C VAL A 283 27.19 3.66 -6.06
N LYS A 284 28.47 4.07 -6.02
CA LYS A 284 29.07 4.95 -7.05
C LYS A 284 29.05 4.27 -8.43
N ALA A 285 29.41 2.99 -8.51
CA ALA A 285 29.40 2.22 -9.75
C ALA A 285 27.97 2.05 -10.29
N LEU A 286 27.02 1.66 -9.43
CA LEU A 286 25.63 1.51 -9.79
C LEU A 286 25.03 2.83 -10.31
N ARG A 287 25.27 3.93 -9.63
CA ARG A 287 24.77 5.26 -10.05
C ARG A 287 25.48 5.82 -11.29
N LYS A 288 26.66 5.33 -11.62
CA LYS A 288 27.30 5.68 -12.90
C LYS A 288 26.54 5.05 -14.08
N LEU A 289 25.97 3.86 -13.89
CA LEU A 289 25.13 3.16 -14.87
C LEU A 289 23.69 3.73 -14.88
N HIS A 290 23.17 4.06 -13.69
CA HIS A 290 21.80 4.48 -13.44
C HIS A 290 21.76 5.79 -12.64
N PRO A 291 21.99 6.95 -13.28
CA PRO A 291 21.99 8.27 -12.61
C PRO A 291 20.62 8.66 -12.05
N GLU A 292 19.53 8.07 -12.56
CA GLU A 292 18.16 8.23 -12.11
C GLU A 292 17.90 7.66 -10.70
N ILE A 293 18.79 6.82 -10.15
CA ILE A 293 18.67 6.33 -8.78
C ILE A 293 18.81 7.48 -7.80
N THR A 294 17.70 7.80 -7.11
CA THR A 294 17.63 8.89 -6.12
C THR A 294 17.98 8.43 -4.72
N THR A 295 17.78 7.15 -4.41
CA THR A 295 18.10 6.62 -3.08
C THR A 295 18.44 5.12 -3.11
N VAL A 296 19.36 4.71 -2.23
CA VAL A 296 19.72 3.29 -2.02
C VAL A 296 19.63 2.97 -0.53
N VAL A 297 18.92 1.90 -0.20
CA VAL A 297 18.70 1.42 1.17
C VAL A 297 19.23 0.01 1.30
N LEU A 298 19.95 -0.27 2.39
CA LEU A 298 20.21 -1.64 2.84
C LEU A 298 19.08 -2.06 3.76
N ASN A 299 18.52 -3.24 3.50
CA ASN A 299 17.60 -3.90 4.40
C ASN A 299 18.23 -5.21 4.86
N VAL A 300 18.18 -5.53 6.14
CA VAL A 300 18.75 -6.76 6.70
C VAL A 300 17.63 -7.73 7.01
N ASN A 301 17.64 -8.86 6.30
CA ASN A 301 16.78 -9.99 6.57
C ASN A 301 17.63 -11.23 6.85
N ASP A 302 17.93 -11.44 8.12
CA ASP A 302 18.74 -12.55 8.65
C ASP A 302 17.88 -13.75 9.09
N LYS A 303 16.56 -13.69 8.88
CA LYS A 303 15.61 -14.72 9.31
C LYS A 303 15.30 -15.69 8.15
N LYS A 304 15.09 -16.98 8.47
CA LYS A 304 14.48 -17.94 7.54
C LYS A 304 12.96 -17.67 7.48
N THR A 305 12.53 -16.88 6.51
CA THR A 305 11.14 -16.43 6.37
C THR A 305 10.83 -16.15 4.89
N SER A 306 9.58 -16.31 4.50
CA SER A 306 9.08 -15.90 3.19
C SER A 306 8.94 -14.36 3.03
N MET A 307 9.10 -13.61 4.12
CA MET A 307 9.09 -12.15 4.05
C MET A 307 10.36 -11.64 3.37
N VAL A 308 10.19 -10.79 2.35
CA VAL A 308 11.32 -10.22 1.60
C VAL A 308 12.13 -9.25 2.44
N LEU A 309 11.46 -8.30 3.10
CA LEU A 309 12.10 -7.26 3.88
C LEU A 309 12.20 -7.65 5.36
N GLY A 310 13.40 -7.48 5.92
CA GLY A 310 13.64 -7.58 7.36
C GLY A 310 13.29 -6.29 8.11
N GLU A 311 13.55 -6.27 9.41
CA GLU A 311 13.18 -5.14 10.27
C GLU A 311 14.16 -3.97 10.19
N LYS A 312 15.46 -4.26 10.04
CA LYS A 312 16.55 -3.26 10.10
C LYS A 312 16.83 -2.68 8.72
N GLU A 313 16.91 -1.36 8.66
CA GLU A 313 17.21 -0.62 7.43
C GLU A 313 18.31 0.42 7.69
N ALA A 314 19.12 0.67 6.66
CA ALA A 314 20.13 1.72 6.66
C ALA A 314 20.17 2.42 5.29
N VAL A 315 20.00 3.72 5.27
CA VAL A 315 20.17 4.52 4.06
C VAL A 315 21.64 4.64 3.76
N ILE A 316 22.07 4.22 2.56
CA ILE A 316 23.47 4.31 2.12
C ILE A 316 23.68 5.34 1.01
N TYR A 317 22.58 5.81 0.42
CA TYR A 317 22.57 6.94 -0.52
C TYR A 317 21.19 7.59 -0.56
N GLY A 318 21.14 8.92 -0.70
CA GLY A 318 19.90 9.67 -0.85
C GLY A 318 19.08 9.80 0.43
N LYS A 319 17.78 9.99 0.29
CA LYS A 319 16.86 10.33 1.38
C LYS A 319 16.17 9.12 2.05
N GLY A 320 16.37 7.90 1.52
CA GLY A 320 15.78 6.66 2.06
C GLY A 320 14.31 6.43 1.69
N TYR A 321 13.76 7.25 0.80
CA TYR A 321 12.40 7.14 0.27
C TYR A 321 12.34 7.78 -1.12
N ILE A 322 11.28 7.53 -1.86
CA ILE A 322 10.92 8.26 -3.07
C ILE A 322 9.62 9.03 -2.85
N GLU A 323 9.37 9.97 -3.71
CA GLU A 323 8.11 10.69 -3.80
C GLU A 323 7.44 10.40 -5.13
N ASP A 324 6.12 10.31 -5.12
CA ASP A 324 5.34 10.22 -6.35
C ASP A 324 3.99 10.93 -6.19
N THR A 325 3.37 11.28 -7.30
CA THR A 325 2.08 11.95 -7.31
C THR A 325 0.99 10.97 -7.74
N LEU A 326 -0.15 10.97 -7.03
CA LEU A 326 -1.32 10.17 -7.35
C LEU A 326 -2.58 11.01 -7.13
N CYS A 327 -3.43 11.14 -8.14
CA CYS A 327 -4.64 11.97 -8.10
C CYS A 327 -4.39 13.39 -7.56
N GLY A 328 -3.24 13.99 -7.88
CA GLY A 328 -2.85 15.34 -7.47
C GLY A 328 -2.29 15.49 -6.06
N CYS A 329 -2.19 14.42 -5.28
CA CYS A 329 -1.50 14.38 -3.99
C CYS A 329 -0.10 13.79 -4.14
N THR A 330 0.89 14.35 -3.45
CA THR A 330 2.26 13.83 -3.43
C THR A 330 2.45 12.92 -2.22
N PHE A 331 2.94 11.71 -2.47
CA PHE A 331 3.16 10.69 -1.44
C PHE A 331 4.64 10.38 -1.27
N ARG A 332 5.08 10.36 -0.02
CA ARG A 332 6.33 9.74 0.38
C ARG A 332 6.12 8.22 0.43
N ILE A 333 7.01 7.49 -0.23
CA ILE A 333 6.98 6.05 -0.35
C ILE A 333 8.29 5.50 0.21
N SER A 334 8.23 4.87 1.38
CA SER A 334 9.37 4.21 2.02
C SER A 334 9.54 2.75 1.54
N PRO A 335 10.63 2.04 1.85
CA PRO A 335 10.85 0.66 1.40
C PRO A 335 9.68 -0.28 1.74
N LYS A 336 9.11 -0.15 2.95
CA LYS A 336 8.04 -1.01 3.48
C LYS A 336 6.63 -0.52 3.19
N SER A 337 6.45 0.73 2.73
CA SER A 337 5.12 1.29 2.45
C SER A 337 4.38 0.46 1.42
N PHE A 338 3.11 0.17 1.67
CA PHE A 338 2.22 -0.28 0.61
C PHE A 338 1.90 0.92 -0.29
N TYR A 339 2.03 0.74 -1.58
CA TYR A 339 1.65 1.68 -2.63
C TYR A 339 1.29 0.86 -3.86
N GLN A 340 0.22 1.20 -4.52
CA GLN A 340 -0.31 0.43 -5.66
C GLN A 340 0.72 0.35 -6.80
N VAL A 341 0.83 -0.85 -7.39
CA VAL A 341 1.91 -1.13 -8.36
C VAL A 341 1.61 -0.64 -9.78
N ASN A 342 0.37 -0.23 -10.06
CA ASN A 342 -0.07 0.30 -11.35
C ASN A 342 -0.67 1.70 -11.15
N PRO A 343 0.12 2.76 -11.17
CA PRO A 343 -0.36 4.11 -10.88
C PRO A 343 -1.48 4.59 -11.82
N VAL A 344 -1.39 4.29 -13.11
CA VAL A 344 -2.39 4.69 -14.12
C VAL A 344 -3.78 4.14 -13.77
N GLN A 345 -3.86 2.84 -13.50
CA GLN A 345 -5.14 2.22 -13.16
C GLN A 345 -5.58 2.55 -11.73
N THR A 346 -4.65 2.86 -10.84
CA THR A 346 -4.95 3.31 -9.47
C THR A 346 -5.62 4.68 -9.47
N GLU A 347 -5.17 5.61 -10.32
CA GLU A 347 -5.83 6.92 -10.46
C GLU A 347 -7.28 6.75 -10.94
N ILE A 348 -7.54 5.85 -11.87
CA ILE A 348 -8.89 5.52 -12.33
C ILE A 348 -9.73 4.91 -11.19
N LEU A 349 -9.17 3.92 -10.48
CA LEU A 349 -9.81 3.24 -9.36
C LEU A 349 -10.21 4.23 -8.24
N TYR A 350 -9.25 5.06 -7.82
CA TYR A 350 -9.49 6.01 -6.73
C TYR A 350 -10.38 7.19 -7.16
N THR A 351 -10.26 7.65 -8.40
CA THR A 351 -11.19 8.66 -8.93
C THR A 351 -12.63 8.13 -8.90
N LYS A 352 -12.85 6.88 -9.28
CA LYS A 352 -14.17 6.24 -9.20
C LYS A 352 -14.66 6.08 -7.77
N ALA A 353 -13.77 5.71 -6.84
CA ALA A 353 -14.12 5.61 -5.43
C ALA A 353 -14.55 6.96 -4.83
N ILE A 354 -13.81 8.03 -5.14
CA ILE A 354 -14.16 9.39 -4.71
C ILE A 354 -15.47 9.88 -5.35
N GLU A 355 -15.71 9.52 -6.62
CA GLU A 355 -16.98 9.81 -7.30
C GLU A 355 -18.17 9.13 -6.59
N TYR A 356 -18.04 7.86 -6.25
CA TYR A 356 -19.05 7.09 -5.52
C TYR A 356 -19.32 7.64 -4.11
N ALA A 357 -18.30 8.18 -3.45
CA ALA A 357 -18.45 8.82 -2.16
C ALA A 357 -19.36 10.06 -2.20
N GLY A 358 -19.45 10.75 -3.37
CA GLY A 358 -20.33 11.90 -3.57
C GLY A 358 -20.12 13.02 -2.56
N LEU A 359 -18.85 13.37 -2.29
CA LEU A 359 -18.45 14.33 -1.28
C LEU A 359 -18.76 15.77 -1.71
N THR A 360 -19.29 16.58 -0.76
CA THR A 360 -19.71 17.99 -0.97
C THR A 360 -18.92 18.98 -0.11
N GLY A 361 -17.97 18.51 0.68
CA GLY A 361 -17.21 19.31 1.65
C GLY A 361 -17.83 19.32 3.05
N LYS A 362 -18.95 18.64 3.26
CA LYS A 362 -19.66 18.60 4.54
C LYS A 362 -19.53 17.26 5.28
N GLU A 363 -19.07 16.25 4.57
CA GLU A 363 -19.02 14.88 5.04
C GLU A 363 -17.81 14.64 5.94
N ARG A 364 -18.04 13.90 7.02
CA ARG A 364 -17.01 13.24 7.82
C ARG A 364 -16.83 11.82 7.27
N ILE A 365 -15.61 11.49 6.87
CA ILE A 365 -15.30 10.21 6.27
C ILE A 365 -14.36 9.40 7.14
N VAL A 366 -14.51 8.07 7.08
CA VAL A 366 -13.53 7.10 7.59
C VAL A 366 -12.82 6.46 6.39
N ASP A 367 -11.48 6.44 6.42
CA ASP A 367 -10.62 5.66 5.55
C ASP A 367 -10.07 4.50 6.38
N ALA A 368 -10.75 3.37 6.33
CA ALA A 368 -10.35 2.15 7.03
C ALA A 368 -9.33 1.39 6.17
N TYR A 369 -8.28 0.86 6.79
CA TYR A 369 -7.12 0.26 6.11
C TYR A 369 -6.32 1.26 5.28
N CYS A 370 -6.09 2.47 5.81
CA CYS A 370 -5.63 3.62 5.02
C CYS A 370 -4.20 3.51 4.47
N GLY A 371 -3.37 2.58 4.95
CA GLY A 371 -1.97 2.48 4.55
C GLY A 371 -1.21 3.78 4.81
N ILE A 372 -0.57 4.32 3.77
CA ILE A 372 0.11 5.63 3.83
C ILE A 372 -0.84 6.82 3.61
N GLY A 373 -2.15 6.57 3.73
CA GLY A 373 -3.20 7.58 3.66
C GLY A 373 -3.67 7.92 2.24
N THR A 374 -3.52 7.02 1.26
CA THR A 374 -3.74 7.37 -0.15
C THR A 374 -5.17 7.81 -0.43
N ILE A 375 -6.18 7.03 -0.06
CA ILE A 375 -7.59 7.33 -0.36
C ILE A 375 -8.07 8.52 0.45
N GLY A 376 -7.85 8.51 1.77
CA GLY A 376 -8.30 9.57 2.66
C GLY A 376 -7.70 10.93 2.33
N LEU A 377 -6.42 11.00 1.98
CA LEU A 377 -5.76 12.26 1.62
C LEU A 377 -6.24 12.80 0.26
N ILE A 378 -6.48 11.92 -0.72
CA ILE A 378 -7.08 12.32 -2.01
C ILE A 378 -8.51 12.85 -1.78
N ALA A 379 -9.28 12.23 -0.90
CA ALA A 379 -10.63 12.66 -0.54
C ALA A 379 -10.69 13.94 0.29
N ALA A 380 -9.62 14.28 1.02
CA ALA A 380 -9.61 15.32 2.04
C ALA A 380 -10.02 16.72 1.52
N SER A 381 -9.66 17.06 0.27
CA SER A 381 -10.05 18.33 -0.36
C SER A 381 -11.56 18.48 -0.58
N LYS A 382 -12.31 17.38 -0.52
CA LYS A 382 -13.77 17.31 -0.75
C LYS A 382 -14.54 16.86 0.49
N ALA A 383 -13.86 16.68 1.63
CA ALA A 383 -14.45 16.25 2.89
C ALA A 383 -14.30 17.33 3.97
N LYS A 384 -15.23 17.35 4.94
CA LYS A 384 -15.10 18.17 6.15
C LYS A 384 -13.98 17.65 7.04
N GLU A 385 -13.94 16.36 7.24
CA GLU A 385 -12.98 15.68 8.12
C GLU A 385 -12.71 14.27 7.62
N VAL A 386 -11.46 13.83 7.76
CA VAL A 386 -10.99 12.48 7.41
C VAL A 386 -10.45 11.80 8.66
N ILE A 387 -10.98 10.63 8.98
CA ILE A 387 -10.51 9.74 10.03
C ILE A 387 -9.87 8.54 9.34
N SER A 388 -8.55 8.41 9.46
CA SER A 388 -7.78 7.34 8.80
C SER A 388 -7.25 6.35 9.83
N VAL A 389 -7.44 5.04 9.58
CA VAL A 389 -7.06 3.97 10.51
C VAL A 389 -6.13 2.99 9.80
N GLU A 390 -5.03 2.64 10.47
CA GLU A 390 -4.03 1.71 9.94
C GLU A 390 -3.32 0.97 11.09
N LEU A 391 -3.17 -0.34 10.92
CA LEU A 391 -2.51 -1.21 11.90
C LEU A 391 -0.99 -0.99 11.93
N ASN A 392 -0.38 -0.77 10.76
CA ASN A 392 1.06 -0.61 10.63
C ASN A 392 1.52 0.79 11.06
N ARG A 393 2.22 0.85 12.18
CA ARG A 393 2.73 2.10 12.76
C ARG A 393 3.63 2.91 11.80
N ASP A 394 4.41 2.26 10.95
CA ASP A 394 5.30 2.96 10.03
C ASP A 394 4.52 3.55 8.85
N ALA A 395 3.47 2.86 8.38
CA ALA A 395 2.54 3.40 7.41
C ALA A 395 1.79 4.63 7.96
N VAL A 396 1.35 4.60 9.22
CA VAL A 396 0.74 5.77 9.90
C VAL A 396 1.69 6.96 9.94
N LYS A 397 2.99 6.76 10.23
CA LYS A 397 3.99 7.84 10.20
C LYS A 397 4.15 8.44 8.80
N ASP A 398 4.17 7.59 7.78
CA ASP A 398 4.21 8.04 6.39
C ASP A 398 2.92 8.79 6.02
N ALA A 399 1.73 8.33 6.46
CA ALA A 399 0.45 9.01 6.24
C ALA A 399 0.41 10.41 6.86
N VAL A 400 0.85 10.57 8.11
CA VAL A 400 0.97 11.87 8.79
C VAL A 400 1.95 12.80 8.04
N THR A 401 3.05 12.24 7.53
CA THR A 401 4.03 12.98 6.74
C THR A 401 3.43 13.42 5.40
N ASN A 402 2.65 12.55 4.76
CA ASN A 402 1.95 12.81 3.50
C ASN A 402 0.87 13.88 3.66
N ALA A 403 0.11 13.88 4.76
CA ALA A 403 -0.85 14.94 5.08
C ALA A 403 -0.17 16.31 5.17
N LYS A 404 0.94 16.41 5.92
CA LYS A 404 1.73 17.65 6.03
C LYS A 404 2.29 18.11 4.69
N ARG A 405 2.78 17.18 3.86
CA ARG A 405 3.35 17.45 2.53
C ARG A 405 2.32 18.07 1.56
N ASN A 406 1.07 17.67 1.69
CA ASN A 406 -0.03 18.16 0.86
C ASN A 406 -0.82 19.32 1.51
N ASP A 407 -0.35 19.87 2.63
CA ASP A 407 -1.02 20.92 3.44
C ASP A 407 -2.45 20.53 3.87
N ILE A 408 -2.70 19.23 4.08
CA ILE A 408 -3.98 18.67 4.52
C ILE A 408 -4.04 18.75 6.05
N LYS A 409 -5.03 19.51 6.58
CA LYS A 409 -5.18 19.79 8.01
C LYS A 409 -6.41 19.11 8.62
N ASN A 410 -7.33 18.64 7.79
CA ASN A 410 -8.59 18.03 8.19
C ASN A 410 -8.53 16.49 8.24
N ALA A 411 -7.32 15.90 8.23
CA ALA A 411 -7.12 14.46 8.36
C ALA A 411 -6.49 14.11 9.72
N GLN A 412 -7.06 13.09 10.37
CA GLN A 412 -6.57 12.50 11.62
C GLN A 412 -6.19 11.03 11.36
N PHE A 413 -5.11 10.56 12.00
CA PHE A 413 -4.59 9.21 11.78
C PHE A 413 -4.51 8.44 13.10
N TYR A 414 -5.01 7.21 13.09
CA TYR A 414 -5.06 6.31 14.22
C TYR A 414 -4.28 5.04 13.91
N ASN A 415 -3.34 4.68 14.81
CA ASN A 415 -2.63 3.42 14.72
C ASN A 415 -3.39 2.36 15.51
N ALA A 416 -4.29 1.66 14.85
CA ALA A 416 -5.17 0.68 15.45
C ALA A 416 -5.56 -0.41 14.44
N ASP A 417 -6.06 -1.53 14.92
CA ASP A 417 -6.81 -2.48 14.10
C ASP A 417 -8.14 -1.84 13.65
N ALA A 418 -8.47 -1.94 12.36
CA ALA A 418 -9.64 -1.28 11.80
C ALA A 418 -10.95 -1.84 12.39
N GLY A 419 -11.03 -3.17 12.61
CA GLY A 419 -12.19 -3.81 13.21
C GLY A 419 -12.44 -3.30 14.63
N GLN A 420 -11.41 -3.38 15.48
CA GLN A 420 -11.47 -2.92 16.86
C GLN A 420 -11.82 -1.42 16.96
N PHE A 421 -11.19 -0.58 16.12
CA PHE A 421 -11.43 0.86 16.11
C PHE A 421 -12.89 1.21 15.74
N MET A 422 -13.45 0.52 14.74
CA MET A 422 -14.83 0.74 14.32
C MET A 422 -15.83 0.26 15.38
N VAL A 423 -15.52 -0.81 16.11
CA VAL A 423 -16.32 -1.27 17.27
C VAL A 423 -16.36 -0.19 18.35
N GLU A 424 -15.20 0.33 18.74
CA GLU A 424 -15.09 1.38 19.76
C GLU A 424 -15.84 2.67 19.36
N MET A 425 -15.77 3.07 18.08
CA MET A 425 -16.53 4.19 17.55
C MET A 425 -18.05 3.96 17.66
N ALA A 426 -18.52 2.75 17.31
CA ALA A 426 -19.92 2.41 17.35
C ALA A 426 -20.45 2.34 18.80
N GLU A 427 -19.69 1.77 19.72
CA GLU A 427 -20.01 1.73 21.14
C GLU A 427 -20.10 3.14 21.74
N TYR A 428 -19.10 3.96 21.48
CA TYR A 428 -19.10 5.35 21.95
C TYR A 428 -20.34 6.14 21.46
N ARG A 429 -20.72 6.00 20.19
CA ARG A 429 -21.90 6.65 19.64
C ARG A 429 -23.18 6.18 20.31
N ASP A 430 -23.30 4.88 20.57
CA ASP A 430 -24.50 4.31 21.20
C ASP A 430 -24.60 4.77 22.66
N ASP A 431 -23.48 4.88 23.38
CA ASP A 431 -23.43 5.44 24.73
C ASP A 431 -23.83 6.93 24.77
N GLN A 432 -23.36 7.73 23.82
CA GLN A 432 -23.74 9.14 23.71
C GLN A 432 -25.23 9.31 23.40
N LYS A 433 -25.86 8.41 22.67
CA LYS A 433 -27.32 8.42 22.44
C LYS A 433 -28.10 8.11 23.71
N LYS A 434 -27.61 7.20 24.58
CA LYS A 434 -28.25 6.82 25.85
C LYS A 434 -28.00 7.85 26.95
N ASN A 435 -26.78 8.38 27.02
CA ASN A 435 -26.30 9.30 28.06
C ASN A 435 -25.64 10.51 27.42
N PRO A 436 -26.40 11.52 26.93
CA PRO A 436 -25.85 12.72 26.33
C PRO A 436 -24.97 13.45 27.33
N THR A 437 -23.66 13.31 27.28
CA THR A 437 -22.75 14.14 28.07
C THR A 437 -22.62 15.50 27.39
N PRO A 438 -22.81 16.63 28.10
CA PRO A 438 -22.54 17.96 27.54
C PRO A 438 -21.09 17.97 27.01
N ALA A 439 -20.88 18.62 25.88
CA ALA A 439 -19.54 18.83 25.33
C ALA A 439 -18.72 19.66 26.32
N SER A 440 -18.16 19.02 27.35
CA SER A 440 -17.30 19.69 28.33
C SER A 440 -16.01 20.04 27.60
N GLY A 441 -15.77 21.35 27.47
CA GLY A 441 -14.65 21.96 26.75
C GLY A 441 -13.25 21.74 27.36
N LYS A 442 -12.96 20.55 27.84
CA LYS A 442 -11.58 20.11 28.17
C LYS A 442 -11.20 18.98 27.25
N SER A 443 -10.52 19.35 26.19
CA SER A 443 -9.93 18.45 25.21
C SER A 443 -8.75 17.66 25.80
N GLY A 444 -9.04 16.64 26.58
CA GLY A 444 -8.17 15.48 26.52
C GLY A 444 -8.37 14.87 25.13
N LYS A 445 -7.30 14.68 24.34
CA LYS A 445 -7.37 13.98 23.06
C LYS A 445 -8.02 12.61 23.33
N ARG A 446 -9.28 12.44 22.91
CA ARG A 446 -9.96 11.17 23.00
C ARG A 446 -9.24 10.18 22.09
N ALA A 447 -9.05 8.97 22.57
CA ALA A 447 -8.42 7.91 21.79
C ALA A 447 -9.24 7.56 20.54
N THR A 448 -10.58 7.70 20.59
CA THR A 448 -11.53 7.33 19.53
C THR A 448 -12.50 8.47 19.23
N PRO A 449 -12.81 8.75 17.92
CA PRO A 449 -13.79 9.76 17.51
C PRO A 449 -15.23 9.42 17.92
N ASP A 450 -16.14 10.40 17.84
CA ASP A 450 -17.53 10.35 18.34
C ASP A 450 -18.53 9.48 17.54
N GLY A 451 -18.07 8.78 16.50
CA GLY A 451 -18.88 7.84 15.74
C GLY A 451 -19.86 8.46 14.73
N ASN A 452 -19.89 9.80 14.57
CA ASN A 452 -20.66 10.43 13.52
C ASN A 452 -19.90 10.35 12.20
N VAL A 453 -20.32 9.47 11.29
CA VAL A 453 -19.66 9.19 10.00
C VAL A 453 -20.70 9.24 8.89
N ASP A 454 -20.39 9.96 7.81
CA ASP A 454 -21.25 10.05 6.63
C ASP A 454 -20.85 9.05 5.55
N VAL A 455 -19.55 8.79 5.38
CA VAL A 455 -18.99 7.89 4.36
C VAL A 455 -17.87 7.04 4.96
N VAL A 456 -17.86 5.76 4.64
CA VAL A 456 -16.74 4.84 4.94
C VAL A 456 -16.12 4.38 3.63
N PHE A 457 -14.83 4.62 3.45
CA PHE A 457 -13.99 3.91 2.49
C PHE A 457 -13.40 2.68 3.17
N MET A 458 -13.47 1.55 2.51
CA MET A 458 -12.84 0.33 2.98
C MET A 458 -12.11 -0.37 1.83
N ASP A 459 -10.83 -0.64 2.04
CA ASP A 459 -9.94 -1.37 1.11
C ASP A 459 -9.25 -2.51 1.90
N PRO A 460 -10.02 -3.54 2.33
CA PRO A 460 -9.50 -4.60 3.17
C PRO A 460 -8.56 -5.53 2.40
N PRO A 461 -7.77 -6.37 3.11
CA PRO A 461 -6.95 -7.40 2.49
C PRO A 461 -7.81 -8.43 1.72
N ARG A 462 -7.16 -9.33 0.96
CA ARG A 462 -7.82 -10.37 0.14
C ARG A 462 -8.84 -11.23 0.87
N ALA A 463 -8.73 -11.36 2.17
CA ALA A 463 -9.68 -12.09 3.02
C ALA A 463 -11.02 -11.37 3.20
N GLY A 464 -11.14 -10.13 2.75
CA GLY A 464 -12.27 -9.24 3.03
C GLY A 464 -12.25 -8.71 4.45
N SER A 465 -13.35 -8.10 4.89
CA SER A 465 -13.51 -7.62 6.26
C SER A 465 -14.08 -8.71 7.18
N ASP A 466 -13.82 -8.59 8.47
CA ASP A 466 -14.41 -9.44 9.49
C ASP A 466 -15.81 -8.97 9.87
N GLU A 467 -16.54 -9.83 10.59
CA GLU A 467 -17.93 -9.56 10.99
C GLU A 467 -18.01 -8.42 12.02
N ALA A 468 -17.00 -8.25 12.88
CA ALA A 468 -16.96 -7.17 13.86
C ALA A 468 -16.89 -5.80 13.17
N PHE A 469 -16.04 -5.67 12.15
CA PHE A 469 -15.97 -4.48 11.30
C PHE A 469 -17.30 -4.21 10.59
N LEU A 470 -17.86 -5.21 9.90
CA LEU A 470 -19.09 -5.06 9.13
C LEU A 470 -20.28 -4.72 10.02
N SER A 471 -20.41 -5.34 11.20
CA SER A 471 -21.47 -5.02 12.16
C SER A 471 -21.34 -3.60 12.72
N SER A 472 -20.12 -3.12 12.90
CA SER A 472 -19.84 -1.75 13.33
C SER A 472 -20.23 -0.74 12.25
N VAL A 473 -19.96 -1.02 10.98
CA VAL A 473 -20.45 -0.21 9.85
C VAL A 473 -21.97 -0.12 9.87
N VAL A 474 -22.67 -1.25 10.07
CA VAL A 474 -24.15 -1.27 10.20
C VAL A 474 -24.61 -0.42 11.39
N ARG A 475 -23.99 -0.56 12.55
CA ARG A 475 -24.32 0.23 13.76
C ARG A 475 -24.06 1.72 13.55
N LEU A 476 -22.93 2.11 12.95
CA LEU A 476 -22.59 3.49 12.61
C LEU A 476 -23.48 4.05 11.50
N ALA A 477 -24.09 3.23 10.68
CA ALA A 477 -25.01 3.58 9.61
C ALA A 477 -24.56 4.80 8.76
N PRO A 478 -23.31 4.82 8.22
CA PRO A 478 -22.91 5.87 7.29
C PRO A 478 -23.85 5.85 6.06
N LYS A 479 -24.14 7.02 5.51
CA LYS A 479 -25.01 7.16 4.32
C LYS A 479 -24.49 6.39 3.13
N ARG A 480 -23.16 6.26 3.01
CA ARG A 480 -22.49 5.53 1.93
C ARG A 480 -21.32 4.73 2.46
N VAL A 481 -21.12 3.55 1.86
CA VAL A 481 -19.91 2.76 1.98
C VAL A 481 -19.34 2.59 0.59
N VAL A 482 -18.07 2.95 0.40
CA VAL A 482 -17.32 2.72 -0.82
C VAL A 482 -16.35 1.58 -0.56
N TYR A 483 -16.67 0.41 -1.12
CA TYR A 483 -15.90 -0.81 -0.93
C TYR A 483 -14.98 -1.03 -2.13
N ILE A 484 -13.67 -0.99 -1.92
CA ILE A 484 -12.64 -1.36 -2.89
C ILE A 484 -12.19 -2.79 -2.56
N SER A 485 -12.12 -3.67 -3.55
CA SER A 485 -11.79 -5.08 -3.31
C SER A 485 -10.98 -5.67 -4.46
N CYS A 486 -9.91 -6.38 -4.10
CA CYS A 486 -9.11 -7.18 -5.01
C CYS A 486 -9.59 -8.64 -5.16
N ASN A 487 -10.68 -9.03 -4.47
CA ASN A 487 -11.23 -10.39 -4.50
C ASN A 487 -12.77 -10.38 -4.58
N PRO A 488 -13.37 -10.64 -5.74
CA PRO A 488 -14.82 -10.65 -5.92
C PRO A 488 -15.57 -11.67 -5.06
N GLU A 489 -14.95 -12.77 -4.64
CA GLU A 489 -15.61 -13.80 -3.81
C GLU A 489 -15.82 -13.31 -2.38
N THR A 490 -14.77 -12.74 -1.76
CA THR A 490 -14.89 -12.17 -0.41
C THR A 490 -15.73 -10.90 -0.42
N LEU A 491 -15.65 -10.10 -1.49
CA LEU A 491 -16.55 -8.98 -1.70
C LEU A 491 -18.01 -9.41 -1.70
N ALA A 492 -18.37 -10.47 -2.44
CA ALA A 492 -19.74 -10.99 -2.49
C ALA A 492 -20.23 -11.45 -1.10
N ARG A 493 -19.34 -12.09 -0.30
CA ARG A 493 -19.65 -12.47 1.10
C ARG A 493 -19.99 -11.24 1.95
N ASP A 494 -19.19 -10.21 1.87
CA ASP A 494 -19.35 -9.00 2.69
C ASP A 494 -20.55 -8.16 2.22
N LEU A 495 -20.80 -8.09 0.91
CA LEU A 495 -22.00 -7.47 0.35
C LEU A 495 -23.27 -8.18 0.84
N LYS A 496 -23.27 -9.52 0.88
CA LYS A 496 -24.39 -10.30 1.41
C LYS A 496 -24.69 -9.95 2.86
N TYR A 497 -23.66 -9.70 3.68
CA TYR A 497 -23.85 -9.27 5.06
C TYR A 497 -24.49 -7.87 5.10
N LEU A 498 -23.88 -6.88 4.44
CA LEU A 498 -24.32 -5.50 4.48
C LEU A 498 -25.74 -5.33 3.90
N THR A 499 -26.07 -6.04 2.80
CA THR A 499 -27.40 -5.96 2.19
C THR A 499 -28.51 -6.55 3.07
N LYS A 500 -28.19 -7.52 3.92
CA LYS A 500 -29.14 -8.04 4.92
C LYS A 500 -29.37 -7.06 6.09
N HIS A 501 -28.49 -6.07 6.26
CA HIS A 501 -28.50 -5.16 7.39
C HIS A 501 -28.70 -3.69 6.98
N GLY A 502 -29.51 -3.44 5.95
CA GLY A 502 -30.02 -2.13 5.62
C GLY A 502 -29.22 -1.34 4.59
N TYR A 503 -28.24 -1.96 3.92
CA TYR A 503 -27.54 -1.37 2.79
C TYR A 503 -28.05 -1.92 1.47
N GLU A 504 -28.01 -1.10 0.44
CA GLU A 504 -28.23 -1.50 -0.94
C GLU A 504 -26.94 -1.29 -1.74
N ALA A 505 -26.46 -2.33 -2.43
CA ALA A 505 -25.39 -2.21 -3.38
C ALA A 505 -25.94 -1.61 -4.69
N ARG A 506 -25.47 -0.44 -5.08
CA ARG A 506 -26.00 0.29 -6.24
C ARG A 506 -25.31 -0.11 -7.52
N GLU A 507 -23.98 -0.06 -7.49
CA GLU A 507 -23.18 -0.21 -8.69
C GLU A 507 -21.80 -0.74 -8.34
N CYS A 508 -21.24 -1.61 -9.20
CA CYS A 508 -19.88 -2.13 -9.13
C CYS A 508 -19.11 -1.75 -10.38
N GLN A 509 -17.97 -1.08 -10.24
CA GLN A 509 -17.03 -0.79 -11.31
C GLN A 509 -15.80 -1.68 -11.20
N PRO A 510 -15.63 -2.69 -12.06
CA PRO A 510 -14.39 -3.43 -12.18
C PRO A 510 -13.31 -2.59 -12.89
N VAL A 511 -12.06 -2.73 -12.43
CA VAL A 511 -10.87 -2.08 -13.01
C VAL A 511 -9.76 -3.11 -13.16
N ASP A 512 -9.13 -3.20 -14.32
CA ASP A 512 -8.00 -4.08 -14.55
C ASP A 512 -6.70 -3.43 -14.06
N LEU A 513 -6.45 -3.53 -12.73
CA LEU A 513 -5.23 -3.03 -12.09
C LEU A 513 -4.01 -3.91 -12.39
N PHE A 514 -4.23 -5.19 -12.72
CA PHE A 514 -3.19 -6.20 -12.90
C PHE A 514 -3.31 -6.92 -14.26
N PRO A 515 -3.09 -6.22 -15.39
CA PRO A 515 -3.05 -6.86 -16.71
C PRO A 515 -2.18 -8.11 -16.73
N TRP A 516 -2.55 -9.11 -17.55
CA TRP A 516 -1.89 -10.42 -17.71
C TRP A 516 -2.05 -11.38 -16.52
N THR A 517 -2.64 -10.95 -15.40
CA THR A 517 -2.97 -11.82 -14.26
C THR A 517 -4.49 -12.00 -14.15
N LYS A 518 -4.93 -13.01 -13.41
CA LYS A 518 -6.38 -13.23 -13.13
C LYS A 518 -6.98 -12.24 -12.12
N HIS A 519 -6.16 -11.41 -11.49
CA HIS A 519 -6.62 -10.45 -10.48
C HIS A 519 -7.37 -9.29 -11.11
N VAL A 520 -8.41 -8.83 -10.44
CA VAL A 520 -9.24 -7.69 -10.81
C VAL A 520 -9.60 -6.90 -9.56
N GLU A 521 -9.56 -5.58 -9.66
CA GLU A 521 -10.06 -4.68 -8.63
C GLU A 521 -11.51 -4.31 -8.92
N SER A 522 -12.29 -4.07 -7.88
CA SER A 522 -13.69 -3.68 -7.99
C SER A 522 -14.01 -2.59 -6.97
N VAL A 523 -14.70 -1.54 -7.40
CA VAL A 523 -15.25 -0.52 -6.50
C VAL A 523 -16.76 -0.67 -6.47
N VAL A 524 -17.34 -0.82 -5.27
CA VAL A 524 -18.78 -0.92 -5.07
C VAL A 524 -19.29 0.26 -4.25
N LEU A 525 -20.33 0.92 -4.78
CA LEU A 525 -21.10 1.89 -4.02
C LEU A 525 -22.20 1.18 -3.26
N MET A 526 -22.20 1.32 -1.94
CA MET A 526 -23.29 0.91 -1.08
C MET A 526 -23.97 2.13 -0.45
N GLN A 527 -25.28 2.12 -0.39
CA GLN A 527 -26.09 3.18 0.18
C GLN A 527 -26.95 2.62 1.31
N TYR A 528 -26.98 3.35 2.44
CA TYR A 528 -27.85 3.01 3.56
C TYR A 528 -29.30 3.33 3.23
N CYS A 529 -30.20 2.36 3.39
CA CYS A 529 -31.63 2.46 3.09
C CYS A 529 -32.54 2.44 4.35
N GLY A 530 -31.94 2.24 5.55
CA GLY A 530 -32.70 2.29 6.81
C GLY A 530 -33.66 1.11 7.02
N LYS A 531 -33.37 -0.09 6.47
CA LYS A 531 -34.19 -1.30 6.67
C LYS A 531 -33.75 -2.08 7.89
#